data_ce73e0d37ae6d507eb805fe9ff9068f6
#
_entry.id   ce73e0d37ae6d507eb805fe9ff9068f6
#
_cell.length_a   1.000
_cell.length_b   1.000
_cell.length_c   1.000
_cell.angle_alpha   90.00
_cell.angle_beta   90.00
_cell.angle_gamma   90.00
#
_symmetry.space_group_name_H-M   'P 1'
#
loop_
_entity.id
_entity.type
_entity.pdbx_description
1 polymer ?
#
loop_
_entity_poly.entity_id
_entity_poly.type
_entity_poly.pdbx_seq_one_letter_code
_entity_poly.pdbx_strand_id
1 'polypeptide(L)'
;LSRDNFGQSGYVRPDESIEAHVSRLYNKMSAPVMTGVTVKFDIEGASEYGGVSRVYPKDVYDLFAGEQLIMVGRYKKPGGAKVAITGKVGSQDQKFDFPANFVEKSNDQKFSFVEKVCAMRRIGEIIDELDLKGKNDELIKELVALSTKYGILTPYTAFLADETGSVNKLADVRLHLESAGRSLERLREAEGIAGFTQRADKNVLQNAQLAPLAA
;
A
#
# COMPACT_ATOMS: atom_id res chain seq x y z
N LEU A 1 1.67 -13.13 -7.86
CA LEU A 1 1.83 -14.58 -7.72
C LEU A 1 2.18 -14.99 -6.29
N SER A 2 3.31 -14.54 -5.67
CA SER A 2 3.64 -14.95 -4.31
C SER A 2 2.62 -14.45 -3.29
N ARG A 3 2.17 -13.21 -3.43
CA ARG A 3 1.16 -12.60 -2.56
C ARG A 3 -0.19 -13.30 -2.61
N ASP A 4 -0.64 -13.72 -3.80
CA ASP A 4 -1.89 -14.47 -4.00
C ASP A 4 -1.82 -15.89 -3.41
N ASN A 5 -0.62 -16.36 -3.09
CA ASN A 5 -0.35 -17.65 -2.48
C ASN A 5 0.24 -17.52 -1.07
N PHE A 6 -0.13 -16.47 -0.34
CA PHE A 6 0.29 -16.20 1.04
C PHE A 6 1.81 -16.07 1.24
N GLY A 7 2.54 -15.79 0.17
CA GLY A 7 3.99 -15.63 0.19
C GLY A 7 4.45 -14.17 0.18
N GLN A 8 5.71 -13.96 0.53
CA GLN A 8 6.40 -12.69 0.42
C GLN A 8 7.40 -12.73 -0.73
N SER A 9 7.62 -11.58 -1.37
CA SER A 9 8.66 -11.39 -2.37
C SER A 9 9.78 -10.53 -1.79
N GLY A 10 11.01 -10.98 -1.94
CA GLY A 10 12.19 -10.19 -1.64
C GLY A 10 12.95 -9.87 -2.91
N TYR A 11 13.54 -8.69 -2.96
CA TYR A 11 14.37 -8.24 -4.07
C TYR A 11 15.78 -8.01 -3.55
N VAL A 12 16.76 -8.58 -4.24
CA VAL A 12 18.18 -8.48 -3.90
C VAL A 12 18.86 -7.70 -5.02
N ARG A 13 19.57 -6.64 -4.68
CA ARG A 13 20.33 -5.87 -5.67
C ARG A 13 21.58 -6.66 -6.11
N PRO A 14 22.12 -6.35 -7.29
CA PRO A 14 23.35 -7.02 -7.78
C PRO A 14 24.57 -6.84 -6.85
N ASP A 15 24.57 -5.78 -6.04
CA ASP A 15 25.63 -5.42 -5.08
C ASP A 15 25.37 -5.94 -3.67
N GLU A 16 24.22 -6.56 -3.41
CA GLU A 16 23.85 -7.13 -2.12
C GLU A 16 24.18 -8.62 -2.03
N SER A 17 24.50 -9.12 -0.84
CA SER A 17 24.71 -10.53 -0.59
C SER A 17 23.37 -11.30 -0.61
N ILE A 18 23.20 -12.18 -1.56
CA ILE A 18 22.06 -13.09 -1.67
C ILE A 18 21.96 -13.96 -0.41
N GLU A 19 23.07 -14.47 0.09
CA GLU A 19 23.12 -15.35 1.29
C GLU A 19 22.61 -14.63 2.52
N ALA A 20 23.04 -13.38 2.74
CA ALA A 20 22.56 -12.57 3.86
C ALA A 20 21.07 -12.27 3.74
N HIS A 21 20.57 -12.04 2.53
CA HIS A 21 19.15 -11.79 2.28
C HIS A 21 18.30 -13.04 2.51
N VAL A 22 18.72 -14.17 1.99
CA VAL A 22 18.04 -15.47 2.19
C VAL A 22 18.04 -15.87 3.64
N SER A 23 19.16 -15.70 4.36
CA SER A 23 19.25 -16.00 5.79
C SER A 23 18.29 -15.16 6.63
N ARG A 24 18.20 -13.85 6.33
CA ARG A 24 17.22 -12.98 6.99
C ARG A 24 15.78 -13.40 6.72
N LEU A 25 15.48 -13.74 5.47
CA LEU A 25 14.13 -14.20 5.08
C LEU A 25 13.79 -15.52 5.77
N TYR A 26 14.72 -16.47 5.80
CA TYR A 26 14.54 -17.75 6.48
C TYR A 26 14.31 -17.57 7.98
N ASN A 27 15.14 -16.78 8.66
CA ASN A 27 14.97 -16.50 10.09
C ASN A 27 13.62 -15.83 10.40
N LYS A 28 13.16 -14.96 9.52
CA LYS A 28 11.84 -14.32 9.64
C LYS A 28 10.71 -15.36 9.52
N MET A 29 10.79 -16.25 8.53
CA MET A 29 9.75 -17.25 8.26
C MET A 29 9.75 -18.43 9.23
N SER A 30 10.85 -18.67 9.92
CA SER A 30 10.99 -19.83 10.83
C SER A 30 10.20 -19.73 12.13
N ALA A 31 9.68 -18.56 12.48
CA ALA A 31 8.97 -18.32 13.74
C ALA A 31 7.62 -17.60 13.53
N PRO A 32 6.62 -18.23 12.90
CA PRO A 32 5.28 -17.66 12.85
C PRO A 32 4.68 -17.63 14.25
N VAL A 33 4.22 -16.45 14.67
CA VAL A 33 3.53 -16.26 15.96
C VAL A 33 2.05 -16.54 15.82
N MET A 34 1.47 -16.14 14.66
CA MET A 34 0.06 -16.31 14.38
C MET A 34 -0.14 -16.53 12.88
N THR A 35 -0.90 -17.53 12.51
CA THR A 35 -1.17 -17.87 11.11
C THR A 35 -2.63 -17.62 10.74
N GLY A 36 -2.89 -17.37 9.46
CA GLY A 36 -4.24 -17.11 8.94
C GLY A 36 -4.91 -15.91 9.60
N VAL A 37 -4.17 -14.83 9.76
CA VAL A 37 -4.62 -13.65 10.51
C VAL A 37 -5.73 -12.91 9.76
N THR A 38 -6.81 -12.62 10.47
CA THR A 38 -7.91 -11.78 9.97
C THR A 38 -8.15 -10.63 10.93
N VAL A 39 -8.35 -9.44 10.40
CA VAL A 39 -8.65 -8.25 11.18
C VAL A 39 -10.03 -7.72 10.81
N LYS A 40 -10.90 -7.58 11.81
CA LYS A 40 -12.25 -7.01 11.64
C LYS A 40 -12.39 -5.74 12.47
N PHE A 41 -13.06 -4.77 11.88
CA PHE A 41 -13.38 -3.50 12.51
C PHE A 41 -14.90 -3.44 12.71
N ASP A 42 -15.34 -3.42 13.96
CA ASP A 42 -16.73 -3.27 14.33
C ASP A 42 -16.92 -1.87 14.92
N ILE A 43 -17.61 -1.00 14.18
CA ILE A 43 -17.86 0.39 14.57
C ILE A 43 -19.31 0.49 15.04
N GLU A 44 -19.50 1.02 16.23
CA GLU A 44 -20.83 1.18 16.84
C GLU A 44 -21.79 1.94 15.92
N GLY A 45 -22.92 1.31 15.62
CA GLY A 45 -23.97 1.87 14.77
C GLY A 45 -23.61 2.01 13.30
N ALA A 46 -22.51 1.38 12.82
CA ALA A 46 -22.29 1.16 11.39
C ALA A 46 -22.98 -0.11 10.93
N SER A 47 -23.38 -0.17 9.65
CA SER A 47 -23.90 -1.41 9.07
C SER A 47 -22.78 -2.45 8.96
N GLU A 48 -23.12 -3.73 9.00
CA GLU A 48 -22.20 -4.86 8.95
C GLU A 48 -21.16 -4.81 7.80
N TYR A 49 -21.50 -4.09 6.72
CA TYR A 49 -20.66 -3.94 5.52
C TYR A 49 -20.10 -2.53 5.31
N GLY A 50 -20.25 -1.59 6.24
CA GLY A 50 -20.06 -0.17 5.93
C GLY A 50 -19.17 0.64 6.85
N GLY A 51 -18.56 0.06 7.87
CA GLY A 51 -17.78 0.81 8.86
C GLY A 51 -16.47 1.32 8.30
N VAL A 52 -15.69 0.47 7.66
CA VAL A 52 -14.38 0.80 7.09
C VAL A 52 -14.31 0.44 5.61
N SER A 53 -13.47 1.14 4.88
CA SER A 53 -13.25 0.92 3.46
C SER A 53 -11.81 1.24 3.07
N ARG A 54 -11.35 0.70 1.94
CA ARG A 54 -9.98 0.91 1.44
C ARG A 54 -8.93 0.66 2.52
N VAL A 55 -9.03 -0.48 3.19
CA VAL A 55 -8.06 -0.91 4.19
C VAL A 55 -6.84 -1.50 3.49
N TYR A 56 -5.66 -1.13 3.94
CA TYR A 56 -4.38 -1.59 3.42
C TYR A 56 -3.46 -2.04 4.55
N PRO A 57 -2.82 -3.22 4.47
CA PRO A 57 -3.01 -4.22 3.41
C PRO A 57 -4.43 -4.78 3.39
N LYS A 58 -4.92 -5.21 2.23
CA LYS A 58 -6.26 -5.82 2.09
C LYS A 58 -6.33 -7.14 2.84
N ASP A 59 -5.26 -7.91 2.73
CA ASP A 59 -5.13 -9.23 3.35
C ASP A 59 -3.94 -9.20 4.31
N VAL A 60 -4.16 -9.76 5.48
CA VAL A 60 -3.13 -10.02 6.46
C VAL A 60 -2.98 -11.54 6.50
N TYR A 61 -1.78 -12.04 6.27
CA TYR A 61 -1.56 -13.48 6.21
C TYR A 61 -1.08 -14.01 7.55
N ASP A 62 0.21 -14.19 7.68
CA ASP A 62 0.83 -14.67 8.90
C ASP A 62 1.61 -13.55 9.58
N LEU A 63 1.63 -13.56 10.90
CA LEU A 63 2.45 -12.64 11.69
C LEU A 63 3.65 -13.42 12.25
N PHE A 64 4.82 -12.82 12.10
CA PHE A 64 6.07 -13.38 12.55
C PHE A 64 6.61 -12.63 13.77
N ALA A 65 7.49 -13.30 14.53
CA ALA A 65 8.09 -12.69 15.71
C ALA A 65 8.83 -11.38 15.36
N GLY A 66 8.55 -10.32 16.13
CA GLY A 66 9.13 -8.99 15.90
C GLY A 66 8.49 -8.17 14.79
N GLU A 67 7.45 -8.66 14.11
CA GLU A 67 6.72 -7.88 13.13
C GLU A 67 5.70 -6.95 13.77
N GLN A 68 5.48 -5.83 13.09
CA GLN A 68 4.44 -4.86 13.39
C GLN A 68 3.38 -4.89 12.30
N LEU A 69 2.12 -5.16 12.67
CA LEU A 69 1.00 -5.02 11.75
C LEU A 69 0.51 -3.57 11.74
N ILE A 70 0.75 -2.88 10.64
CA ILE A 70 0.27 -1.51 10.43
C ILE A 70 -0.78 -1.53 9.35
N MET A 71 -1.99 -1.14 9.71
CA MET A 71 -3.12 -1.02 8.79
C MET A 71 -3.56 0.43 8.67
N VAL A 72 -3.88 0.84 7.46
CA VAL A 72 -4.49 2.14 7.18
C VAL A 72 -5.74 1.95 6.34
N GLY A 73 -6.72 2.82 6.52
CA GLY A 73 -7.98 2.72 5.79
C GLY A 73 -8.83 3.95 5.96
N ARG A 74 -10.05 3.89 5.45
CA ARG A 74 -11.05 4.95 5.59
C ARG A 74 -12.24 4.43 6.36
N TYR A 75 -12.78 5.24 7.23
CA TYR A 75 -14.06 4.98 7.90
C TYR A 75 -15.07 6.08 7.56
N LYS A 76 -16.34 5.72 7.61
CA LYS A 76 -17.44 6.63 7.25
C LYS A 76 -18.10 7.25 8.47
N LYS A 77 -18.04 6.57 9.61
CA LYS A 77 -18.73 6.97 10.82
C LYS A 77 -17.74 7.06 11.99
N PRO A 78 -17.68 8.19 12.71
CA PRO A 78 -16.94 8.27 13.94
C PRO A 78 -17.68 7.54 15.07
N GLY A 79 -16.97 7.16 16.11
CA GLY A 79 -17.54 6.53 17.30
C GLY A 79 -16.64 5.47 17.90
N GLY A 80 -17.14 4.84 18.94
CA GLY A 80 -16.53 3.68 19.56
C GLY A 80 -16.44 2.52 18.57
N ALA A 81 -15.37 1.76 18.66
CA ALA A 81 -15.17 0.61 17.79
C ALA A 81 -14.42 -0.49 18.53
N LYS A 82 -14.53 -1.69 17.99
CA LYS A 82 -13.77 -2.86 18.42
C LYS A 82 -13.00 -3.41 17.23
N VAL A 83 -11.70 -3.57 17.41
CA VAL A 83 -10.82 -4.25 16.45
C VAL A 83 -10.62 -5.67 16.92
N ALA A 84 -11.11 -6.64 16.16
CA ALA A 84 -10.94 -8.05 16.44
C ALA A 84 -9.87 -8.63 15.52
N ILE A 85 -8.85 -9.23 16.11
CA ILE A 85 -7.80 -9.97 15.41
C ILE A 85 -8.02 -11.44 15.70
N THR A 86 -8.19 -12.25 14.65
CA THR A 86 -8.36 -13.70 14.77
C THR A 86 -7.32 -14.42 13.93
N GLY A 87 -6.95 -15.62 14.34
CA GLY A 87 -5.99 -16.48 13.64
C GLY A 87 -5.61 -17.67 14.52
N LYS A 88 -4.61 -18.43 14.11
CA LYS A 88 -4.13 -19.60 14.84
C LYS A 88 -2.77 -19.34 15.48
N VAL A 89 -2.65 -19.67 16.76
CA VAL A 89 -1.39 -19.73 17.49
C VAL A 89 -1.08 -21.21 17.73
N GLY A 90 -0.09 -21.72 17.01
CA GLY A 90 0.09 -23.18 16.89
C GLY A 90 -1.12 -23.83 16.21
N SER A 91 -1.80 -24.75 16.89
CA SER A 91 -3.01 -25.42 16.38
C SER A 91 -4.32 -24.85 16.94
N GLN A 92 -4.26 -23.84 17.81
CA GLN A 92 -5.42 -23.30 18.50
C GLN A 92 -5.90 -22.00 17.88
N ASP A 93 -7.21 -21.89 17.63
CA ASP A 93 -7.84 -20.63 17.21
C ASP A 93 -7.78 -19.62 18.38
N GLN A 94 -7.30 -18.44 18.07
CA GLN A 94 -7.17 -17.34 19.03
C GLN A 94 -7.89 -16.11 18.51
N LYS A 95 -8.45 -15.35 19.44
CA LYS A 95 -9.10 -14.06 19.17
C LYS A 95 -8.63 -13.03 20.17
N PHE A 96 -8.23 -11.87 19.65
CA PHE A 96 -7.84 -10.71 20.43
C PHE A 96 -8.75 -9.55 20.07
N ASP A 97 -9.36 -8.94 21.08
CA ASP A 97 -10.26 -7.80 20.90
C ASP A 97 -9.61 -6.55 21.51
N PHE A 98 -9.56 -5.47 20.74
CA PHE A 98 -8.96 -4.20 21.14
C PHE A 98 -10.02 -3.09 21.02
N PRO A 99 -10.22 -2.27 22.07
CA PRO A 99 -11.06 -1.10 21.96
C PRO A 99 -10.36 -0.05 21.06
N ALA A 100 -11.15 0.63 20.24
CA ALA A 100 -10.68 1.73 19.41
C ALA A 100 -11.74 2.85 19.40
N ASN A 101 -11.31 4.05 19.05
CA ASN A 101 -12.21 5.18 18.87
C ASN A 101 -11.88 5.90 17.56
N PHE A 102 -12.85 5.95 16.65
CA PHE A 102 -12.74 6.67 15.39
C PHE A 102 -13.26 8.10 15.59
N VAL A 103 -12.37 9.07 15.47
CA VAL A 103 -12.71 10.48 15.69
C VAL A 103 -13.28 11.10 14.40
N GLU A 104 -14.25 12.00 14.53
CA GLU A 104 -14.82 12.68 13.37
C GLU A 104 -13.78 13.55 12.65
N LYS A 105 -12.95 14.24 13.41
CA LYS A 105 -11.88 15.08 12.90
C LYS A 105 -10.72 15.08 13.88
N SER A 106 -9.53 14.87 13.39
CA SER A 106 -8.32 15.07 14.18
C SER A 106 -7.72 16.43 13.87
N ASN A 107 -7.54 17.25 14.89
CA ASN A 107 -6.78 18.51 14.80
C ASN A 107 -5.31 18.31 15.19
N ASP A 108 -4.91 17.09 15.53
CA ASP A 108 -3.53 16.77 15.89
C ASP A 108 -2.68 16.64 14.62
N GLN A 109 -1.78 17.61 14.44
CA GLN A 109 -0.84 17.63 13.32
C GLN A 109 0.06 16.38 13.27
N LYS A 110 0.22 15.68 14.39
CA LYS A 110 0.99 14.42 14.46
C LYS A 110 0.43 13.34 13.53
N PHE A 111 -0.86 13.39 13.20
CA PHE A 111 -1.51 12.42 12.33
C PHE A 111 -1.72 12.90 10.89
N SER A 112 -1.23 14.09 10.54
CA SER A 112 -1.38 14.66 9.18
C SER A 112 -0.76 13.78 8.09
N PHE A 113 0.26 12.99 8.45
CA PHE A 113 0.92 12.07 7.52
C PHE A 113 0.05 10.86 7.12
N VAL A 114 -0.98 10.52 7.91
CA VAL A 114 -1.81 9.31 7.69
C VAL A 114 -2.51 9.35 6.34
N GLU A 115 -3.02 10.51 5.92
CA GLU A 115 -3.62 10.65 4.59
C GLU A 115 -2.62 10.36 3.46
N LYS A 116 -1.38 10.84 3.61
CA LYS A 116 -0.31 10.62 2.63
C LYS A 116 0.08 9.14 2.59
N VAL A 117 0.21 8.48 3.75
CA VAL A 117 0.48 7.03 3.82
C VAL A 117 -0.66 6.23 3.17
N CYS A 118 -1.90 6.61 3.40
CA CYS A 118 -3.05 5.98 2.77
C CYS A 118 -3.01 6.12 1.24
N ALA A 119 -2.64 7.30 0.75
CA ALA A 119 -2.46 7.56 -0.67
C ALA A 119 -1.30 6.74 -1.26
N MET A 120 -0.15 6.67 -0.57
CA MET A 120 1.00 5.86 -0.99
C MET A 120 0.62 4.39 -1.16
N ARG A 121 -0.07 3.81 -0.18
CA ARG A 121 -0.51 2.42 -0.25
C ARG A 121 -1.53 2.19 -1.37
N ARG A 122 -2.48 3.13 -1.58
CA ARG A 122 -3.42 3.04 -2.70
C ARG A 122 -2.71 3.12 -4.05
N ILE A 123 -1.74 4.01 -4.20
CA ILE A 123 -0.91 4.12 -5.41
C ILE A 123 -0.19 2.79 -5.68
N GLY A 124 0.44 2.20 -4.66
CA GLY A 124 1.09 0.90 -4.79
C GLY A 124 0.14 -0.22 -5.24
N GLU A 125 -1.10 -0.23 -4.75
CA GLU A 125 -2.14 -1.17 -5.19
C GLU A 125 -2.55 -0.92 -6.65
N ILE A 126 -2.73 0.35 -7.05
CA ILE A 126 -3.07 0.70 -8.44
C ILE A 126 -1.97 0.24 -9.39
N ILE A 127 -0.71 0.48 -9.04
CA ILE A 127 0.42 0.02 -9.84
C ILE A 127 0.39 -1.51 -9.99
N ASP A 128 0.11 -2.23 -8.91
CA ASP A 128 0.00 -3.69 -8.93
C ASP A 128 -1.15 -4.16 -9.83
N GLU A 129 -2.31 -3.51 -9.76
CA GLU A 129 -3.44 -3.82 -10.61
C GLU A 129 -3.14 -3.55 -12.10
N LEU A 130 -2.42 -2.45 -12.41
CA LEU A 130 -2.01 -2.12 -13.76
C LEU A 130 -0.97 -3.12 -14.30
N ASP A 131 -0.03 -3.55 -13.47
CA ASP A 131 0.98 -4.56 -13.83
C ASP A 131 0.34 -5.92 -14.14
N LEU A 132 -0.66 -6.32 -13.35
CA LEU A 132 -1.30 -7.63 -13.47
C LEU A 132 -2.38 -7.69 -14.56
N LYS A 133 -3.21 -6.66 -14.65
CA LYS A 133 -4.41 -6.64 -15.50
C LYS A 133 -4.25 -5.82 -16.78
N GLY A 134 -3.13 -5.08 -16.88
CA GLY A 134 -2.88 -4.18 -18.00
C GLY A 134 -3.51 -2.80 -17.82
N LYS A 135 -3.51 -2.04 -18.92
CA LYS A 135 -3.94 -0.63 -18.92
C LYS A 135 -5.40 -0.47 -18.52
N ASN A 136 -5.66 0.43 -17.58
CA ASN A 136 -6.99 0.87 -17.17
C ASN A 136 -6.97 2.39 -16.96
N ASP A 137 -7.73 3.12 -17.79
CA ASP A 137 -7.70 4.58 -17.81
C ASP A 137 -8.28 5.20 -16.52
N GLU A 138 -9.19 4.53 -15.83
CA GLU A 138 -9.74 5.01 -14.54
C GLU A 138 -8.70 4.90 -13.43
N LEU A 139 -7.99 3.77 -13.37
CA LEU A 139 -6.91 3.57 -12.41
C LEU A 139 -5.75 4.55 -12.65
N ILE A 140 -5.41 4.83 -13.92
CA ILE A 140 -4.38 5.80 -14.27
C ILE A 140 -4.80 7.21 -13.82
N LYS A 141 -6.07 7.60 -14.04
CA LYS A 141 -6.60 8.88 -13.56
C LYS A 141 -6.53 8.99 -12.03
N GLU A 142 -6.94 7.94 -11.32
CA GLU A 142 -6.86 7.90 -9.85
C GLU A 142 -5.41 8.02 -9.37
N LEU A 143 -4.48 7.29 -10.02
CA LEU A 143 -3.06 7.33 -9.71
C LEU A 143 -2.49 8.74 -9.86
N VAL A 144 -2.72 9.38 -11.00
CA VAL A 144 -2.25 10.75 -11.29
C VAL A 144 -2.84 11.73 -10.28
N ALA A 145 -4.13 11.65 -9.99
CA ALA A 145 -4.79 12.53 -9.04
C ALA A 145 -4.22 12.40 -7.62
N LEU A 146 -3.99 11.18 -7.15
CA LEU A 146 -3.39 10.91 -5.84
C LEU A 146 -1.94 11.39 -5.79
N SER A 147 -1.15 11.08 -6.81
CA SER A 147 0.26 11.46 -6.89
C SER A 147 0.43 12.97 -6.87
N THR A 148 -0.38 13.69 -7.65
CA THR A 148 -0.35 15.17 -7.70
C THR A 148 -0.81 15.78 -6.38
N LYS A 149 -1.94 15.27 -5.82
CA LYS A 149 -2.49 15.82 -4.57
C LYS A 149 -1.52 15.71 -3.39
N TYR A 150 -0.80 14.60 -3.29
CA TYR A 150 0.05 14.31 -2.13
C TYR A 150 1.54 14.49 -2.39
N GLY A 151 1.93 14.94 -3.59
CA GLY A 151 3.33 15.09 -3.97
C GLY A 151 4.10 13.77 -3.92
N ILE A 152 3.49 12.68 -4.42
CA ILE A 152 4.10 11.35 -4.44
C ILE A 152 4.63 11.10 -5.84
N LEU A 153 5.96 11.06 -5.98
CA LEU A 153 6.58 10.73 -7.24
C LEU A 153 6.46 9.21 -7.50
N THR A 154 6.02 8.88 -8.68
CA THR A 154 5.96 7.50 -9.16
C THR A 154 6.60 7.43 -10.56
N PRO A 155 7.04 6.27 -11.03
CA PRO A 155 7.50 6.12 -12.40
C PRO A 155 6.47 6.61 -13.45
N TYR A 156 5.18 6.57 -13.10
CA TYR A 156 4.07 7.02 -13.96
C TYR A 156 3.86 8.54 -13.93
N THR A 157 4.36 9.24 -12.91
CA THR A 157 4.15 10.68 -12.70
C THR A 157 5.45 11.48 -12.70
N ALA A 158 6.61 10.86 -12.84
CA ALA A 158 7.90 11.53 -12.90
C ALA A 158 7.99 12.55 -14.03
N PHE A 159 7.27 12.32 -15.14
CA PHE A 159 7.18 13.26 -16.27
C PHE A 159 6.32 14.50 -16.00
N LEU A 160 5.45 14.46 -14.98
CA LEU A 160 4.62 15.61 -14.61
C LEU A 160 5.40 16.68 -13.86
N ALA A 161 6.55 16.33 -13.31
CA ALA A 161 7.39 17.25 -12.54
C ALA A 161 8.29 18.13 -13.41
N ASP A 162 8.48 17.77 -14.69
CA ASP A 162 9.43 18.45 -15.58
C ASP A 162 8.81 19.60 -16.40
N GLU A 163 7.49 19.78 -16.33
CA GLU A 163 6.83 20.86 -17.07
C GLU A 163 6.15 21.84 -16.10
N THR A 164 6.67 23.04 -16.07
CA THR A 164 6.17 24.25 -15.38
C THR A 164 4.78 24.73 -15.88
N GLY A 165 3.86 23.82 -16.09
CA GLY A 165 2.50 24.07 -16.58
C GLY A 165 1.46 23.87 -15.47
N SER A 166 0.62 24.88 -15.25
CA SER A 166 -0.52 24.79 -14.33
C SER A 166 -1.48 23.68 -14.74
N VAL A 167 -1.59 22.65 -13.92
CA VAL A 167 -2.39 21.41 -14.08
C VAL A 167 -3.92 21.66 -14.16
N ASN A 168 -4.36 22.89 -14.44
CA ASN A 168 -5.77 23.30 -14.35
C ASN A 168 -6.56 23.23 -15.67
N LYS A 169 -5.97 22.74 -16.76
CA LYS A 169 -6.68 22.61 -18.02
C LYS A 169 -6.94 21.15 -18.38
N LEU A 170 -8.19 20.83 -18.72
CA LEU A 170 -8.61 19.48 -19.17
C LEU A 170 -7.77 18.93 -20.34
N ALA A 171 -7.20 19.79 -21.17
CA ALA A 171 -6.29 19.44 -22.27
C ALA A 171 -4.96 18.87 -21.75
N ASP A 172 -4.42 19.44 -20.68
CA ASP A 172 -3.16 19.02 -20.07
C ASP A 172 -3.32 17.64 -19.43
N VAL A 173 -4.46 17.38 -18.79
CA VAL A 173 -4.79 16.06 -18.22
C VAL A 173 -4.82 14.97 -19.29
N ARG A 174 -5.29 15.26 -20.51
CA ARG A 174 -5.35 14.31 -21.60
C ARG A 174 -3.96 13.99 -22.16
N LEU A 175 -3.12 15.00 -22.34
CA LEU A 175 -1.72 14.85 -22.75
C LEU A 175 -0.93 14.04 -21.70
N HIS A 176 -1.18 14.29 -20.42
CA HIS A 176 -0.56 13.57 -19.31
C HIS A 176 -1.03 12.10 -19.23
N LEU A 177 -2.29 11.82 -19.55
CA LEU A 177 -2.81 10.45 -19.64
C LEU A 177 -2.20 9.68 -20.81
N GLU A 178 -1.96 10.35 -21.95
CA GLU A 178 -1.31 9.73 -23.10
C GLU A 178 0.18 9.49 -22.86
N SER A 179 0.87 10.42 -22.19
CA SER A 179 2.28 10.25 -21.80
C SER A 179 2.45 9.19 -20.71
N ALA A 180 1.55 9.15 -19.73
CA ALA A 180 1.51 8.08 -18.74
C ALA A 180 1.25 6.71 -19.39
N GLY A 181 0.36 6.65 -20.39
CA GLY A 181 0.12 5.43 -21.17
C GLY A 181 1.35 4.93 -21.92
N ARG A 182 2.11 5.83 -22.54
CA ARG A 182 3.38 5.50 -23.22
C ARG A 182 4.47 5.08 -22.22
N SER A 183 4.48 5.67 -21.06
CA SER A 183 5.41 5.28 -19.99
C SER A 183 5.08 3.90 -19.44
N LEU A 184 3.80 3.52 -19.36
CA LEU A 184 3.36 2.16 -19.04
C LEU A 184 3.97 1.10 -19.97
N GLU A 185 4.07 1.38 -21.26
CA GLU A 185 4.69 0.45 -22.21
C GLU A 185 6.19 0.30 -21.99
N ARG A 186 6.89 1.38 -21.64
CA ARG A 186 8.32 1.34 -21.29
C ARG A 186 8.57 0.65 -19.94
N LEU A 187 7.62 0.75 -19.00
CA LEU A 187 7.71 0.14 -17.68
C LEU A 187 7.41 -1.37 -17.67
N ARG A 188 6.95 -1.91 -18.80
CA ARG A 188 6.85 -3.36 -19.02
C ARG A 188 8.20 -4.04 -19.25
N GLU A 189 9.30 -3.30 -19.36
CA GLU A 189 10.63 -3.87 -19.32
C GLU A 189 10.88 -4.50 -17.94
N ALA A 190 10.58 -5.79 -17.89
CA ALA A 190 10.65 -6.58 -16.66
C ALA A 190 12.10 -6.94 -16.26
N GLU A 191 13.10 -6.51 -17.03
CA GLU A 191 14.48 -6.95 -16.93
C GLU A 191 15.44 -5.81 -16.54
N GLY A 192 16.55 -6.19 -15.95
CA GLY A 192 17.64 -5.29 -15.59
C GLY A 192 17.35 -4.38 -14.38
N ILE A 193 18.20 -3.38 -14.18
CA ILE A 193 18.16 -2.44 -13.06
C ILE A 193 16.84 -1.65 -13.02
N ALA A 194 16.30 -1.27 -14.16
CA ALA A 194 15.06 -0.52 -14.27
C ALA A 194 13.87 -1.31 -13.71
N GLY A 195 13.70 -2.57 -14.13
CA GLY A 195 12.66 -3.46 -13.62
C GLY A 195 12.80 -3.75 -12.13
N PHE A 196 14.04 -3.86 -11.63
CA PHE A 196 14.33 -3.99 -10.21
C PHE A 196 13.86 -2.75 -9.42
N THR A 197 14.27 -1.56 -9.86
CA THR A 197 13.93 -0.29 -9.19
C THR A 197 12.43 -0.08 -9.11
N GLN A 198 11.70 -0.34 -10.20
CA GLN A 198 10.23 -0.23 -10.21
C GLN A 198 9.56 -1.14 -9.18
N ARG A 199 10.00 -2.39 -9.09
CA ARG A 199 9.44 -3.34 -8.12
C ARG A 199 9.79 -2.95 -6.69
N ALA A 200 10.99 -2.43 -6.46
CA ALA A 200 11.40 -1.92 -5.17
C ALA A 200 10.57 -0.70 -4.76
N ASP A 201 10.37 0.26 -5.65
CA ASP A 201 9.58 1.47 -5.40
C ASP A 201 8.10 1.11 -5.13
N LYS A 202 7.53 0.18 -5.91
CA LYS A 202 6.19 -0.33 -5.66
C LYS A 202 6.06 -0.94 -4.27
N ASN A 203 7.04 -1.75 -3.87
CA ASN A 203 7.05 -2.40 -2.56
C ASN A 203 7.16 -1.37 -1.43
N VAL A 204 7.97 -0.33 -1.59
CA VAL A 204 8.06 0.79 -0.65
C VAL A 204 6.71 1.50 -0.49
N LEU A 205 6.00 1.76 -1.58
CA LEU A 205 4.68 2.38 -1.54
C LEU A 205 3.64 1.51 -0.83
N GLN A 206 3.60 0.22 -1.15
CA GLN A 206 2.65 -0.73 -0.56
C GLN A 206 2.87 -0.93 0.95
N ASN A 207 4.12 -0.83 1.41
CA ASN A 207 4.50 -1.02 2.80
C ASN A 207 4.79 0.30 3.54
N ALA A 208 4.42 1.44 2.97
CA ALA A 208 4.67 2.73 3.58
C ALA A 208 4.07 2.80 5.00
N GLN A 209 4.93 3.13 5.96
CA GLN A 209 4.57 3.32 7.38
C GLN A 209 4.63 4.79 7.77
N LEU A 210 5.52 5.53 7.10
CA LEU A 210 5.73 6.96 7.29
C LEU A 210 5.65 7.66 5.94
N ALA A 211 5.12 8.87 5.92
CA ALA A 211 5.20 9.72 4.75
C ALA A 211 6.56 10.43 4.75
N PRO A 212 7.29 10.47 3.63
CA PRO A 212 8.47 11.31 3.54
C PRO A 212 8.07 12.77 3.79
N LEU A 213 8.89 13.48 4.57
CA LEU A 213 8.74 14.92 4.75
C LEU A 213 8.86 15.56 3.36
N ALA A 214 7.97 16.51 3.06
CA ALA A 214 8.11 17.31 1.86
C ALA A 214 9.44 18.07 1.96
N ALA A 215 10.29 17.90 0.94
CA ALA A 215 11.51 18.66 0.81
C ALA A 215 11.18 20.11 0.46
#